data_69f6c6cdd5c9265afe0efe78011852a0
#
_entry.id   69f6c6cdd5c9265afe0efe78011852a0
#
_cell.length_a   1.000
_cell.length_b   1.000
_cell.length_c   1.000
_cell.angle_alpha   90.00
_cell.angle_beta   90.00
_cell.angle_gamma   90.00
#
_symmetry.space_group_name_H-M   'P 1'
#
loop_
_entity.id
_entity.type
_entity.pdbx_description
1 polymer ?
#
loop_
_entity_poly.entity_id
_entity_poly.type
_entity_poly.pdbx_seq_one_letter_code
_entity_poly.pdbx_strand_id
1 'polypeptide(L)'
;MKKIDEIIGVAATKIARDIKADSIVTVEKVEKENYEDSDKIKIKVSIFKQSAPGIFKKVEYETKTKKLEFGSIIPIKTLLLEAVNKGHIKEGEKIVCVQDPNIGAGYQGLLFIFDVDEIFFKIGQQKLSEHIGSEIVEAVINLAKEIGEEGREGRKIGTAFIVGDPQELNKHLKQMIINPFYNLTDKPKITDPDLKETIKNFAQLDGAFIINPEGEIISAGTYIDIDTAELEFPDGFGTKHRSCAALTKQTNSIAVVVSETAGRVRVLKQGRISIKV
;
A
#
# COMPACT_ATOMS: atom_id res chain seq x y z
N MET A 1 3.51 -24.64 -33.29
CA MET A 1 2.64 -23.85 -32.37
C MET A 1 3.52 -22.79 -31.71
N LYS A 2 3.14 -21.51 -31.73
CA LYS A 2 3.84 -20.47 -30.95
C LYS A 2 3.67 -20.78 -29.46
N LYS A 3 4.71 -20.58 -28.67
CA LYS A 3 4.62 -20.71 -27.20
C LYS A 3 3.66 -19.63 -26.67
N ILE A 4 2.94 -19.93 -25.60
CA ILE A 4 1.96 -19.01 -24.99
C ILE A 4 2.64 -17.67 -24.66
N ASP A 5 3.87 -17.68 -24.19
CA ASP A 5 4.66 -16.49 -23.85
C ASP A 5 4.86 -15.55 -25.05
N GLU A 6 5.12 -16.12 -26.24
CA GLU A 6 5.24 -15.35 -27.48
C GLU A 6 3.91 -14.66 -27.84
N ILE A 7 2.79 -15.37 -27.64
CA ILE A 7 1.45 -14.84 -27.92
C ILE A 7 1.13 -13.71 -26.96
N ILE A 8 1.38 -13.88 -25.66
CA ILE A 8 1.17 -12.87 -24.62
C ILE A 8 2.04 -11.64 -24.90
N GLY A 9 3.33 -11.83 -25.24
CA GLY A 9 4.23 -10.73 -25.55
C GLY A 9 3.76 -9.90 -26.77
N VAL A 10 3.29 -10.56 -27.83
CA VAL A 10 2.70 -9.89 -29.00
C VAL A 10 1.42 -9.14 -28.61
N ALA A 11 0.55 -9.75 -27.81
CA ALA A 11 -0.69 -9.12 -27.33
C ALA A 11 -0.37 -7.90 -26.47
N ALA A 12 0.57 -8.00 -25.53
CA ALA A 12 1.02 -6.92 -24.66
C ALA A 12 1.53 -5.72 -25.47
N THR A 13 2.37 -5.98 -26.48
CA THR A 13 2.90 -4.94 -27.37
C THR A 13 1.81 -4.24 -28.17
N LYS A 14 0.84 -4.99 -28.69
CA LYS A 14 -0.31 -4.44 -29.39
C LYS A 14 -1.17 -3.59 -28.46
N ILE A 15 -1.53 -4.12 -27.30
CA ILE A 15 -2.32 -3.41 -26.30
C ILE A 15 -1.62 -2.12 -25.90
N ALA A 16 -0.33 -2.19 -25.53
CA ALA A 16 0.45 -1.03 -25.12
C ALA A 16 0.45 0.09 -26.17
N ARG A 17 0.53 -0.29 -27.46
CA ARG A 17 0.44 0.67 -28.56
C ARG A 17 -0.94 1.28 -28.67
N ASP A 18 -1.99 0.46 -28.65
CA ASP A 18 -3.38 0.89 -28.88
C ASP A 18 -3.87 1.83 -27.76
N ILE A 19 -3.47 1.56 -26.48
CA ILE A 19 -3.81 2.40 -25.34
C ILE A 19 -2.78 3.52 -25.06
N LYS A 20 -1.71 3.61 -25.84
CA LYS A 20 -0.58 4.54 -25.66
C LYS A 20 0.05 4.42 -24.27
N ALA A 21 0.33 3.19 -23.85
CA ALA A 21 1.01 2.95 -22.57
C ALA A 21 2.45 3.48 -22.59
N ASP A 22 2.89 4.02 -21.47
CA ASP A 22 4.22 4.60 -21.30
C ASP A 22 5.29 3.53 -21.16
N SER A 23 4.92 2.38 -20.61
CA SER A 23 5.85 1.26 -20.43
C SER A 23 5.18 -0.11 -20.48
N ILE A 24 5.99 -1.11 -20.84
CA ILE A 24 5.66 -2.52 -20.66
C ILE A 24 6.58 -3.06 -19.58
N VAL A 25 6.03 -3.67 -18.55
CA VAL A 25 6.78 -4.32 -17.47
C VAL A 25 6.60 -5.82 -17.58
N THR A 26 7.71 -6.56 -17.70
CA THR A 26 7.69 -8.03 -17.64
C THR A 26 8.31 -8.52 -16.36
N VAL A 27 7.69 -9.54 -15.78
CA VAL A 27 8.14 -10.20 -14.57
C VAL A 27 8.38 -11.68 -14.89
N GLU A 28 9.62 -12.11 -14.78
CA GLU A 28 10.07 -13.44 -15.15
C GLU A 28 10.74 -14.12 -13.96
N LYS A 29 10.52 -15.44 -13.80
CA LYS A 29 11.25 -16.22 -12.81
C LYS A 29 12.70 -16.44 -13.28
N VAL A 30 13.66 -16.18 -12.40
CA VAL A 30 15.05 -16.54 -12.66
C VAL A 30 15.21 -18.04 -12.45
N GLU A 31 15.49 -18.79 -13.52
CA GLU A 31 15.75 -20.22 -13.44
C GLU A 31 17.06 -20.50 -12.70
N LYS A 32 17.01 -21.52 -11.83
CA LYS A 32 18.13 -22.14 -11.09
C LYS A 32 18.64 -21.39 -9.85
N GLU A 33 17.89 -21.50 -8.76
CA GLU A 33 18.52 -21.77 -7.47
C GLU A 33 17.68 -22.84 -6.76
N ASN A 34 18.28 -23.98 -6.45
CA ASN A 34 17.73 -25.02 -5.58
C ASN A 34 17.75 -24.50 -4.12
N TYR A 35 16.83 -23.63 -3.79
CA TYR A 35 16.57 -23.24 -2.40
C TYR A 35 15.14 -23.64 -2.04
N GLU A 36 15.04 -24.81 -1.43
CA GLU A 36 13.77 -25.40 -0.98
C GLU A 36 13.15 -24.71 0.24
N ASP A 37 13.72 -23.60 0.76
CA ASP A 37 13.41 -23.15 2.12
C ASP A 37 13.06 -21.66 2.24
N SER A 38 12.63 -20.97 1.19
CA SER A 38 12.09 -19.61 1.33
C SER A 38 10.77 -19.44 0.62
N ASP A 39 9.79 -18.83 1.32
CA ASP A 39 8.53 -18.34 0.73
C ASP A 39 8.74 -17.27 -0.36
N LYS A 40 10.00 -16.98 -0.67
CA LYS A 40 10.40 -15.97 -1.64
C LYS A 40 11.03 -16.62 -2.87
N ILE A 41 10.62 -16.15 -4.04
CA ILE A 41 11.21 -16.51 -5.33
C ILE A 41 12.06 -15.35 -5.86
N LYS A 42 13.14 -15.68 -6.53
CA LYS A 42 13.96 -14.71 -7.26
C LYS A 42 13.35 -14.47 -8.63
N ILE A 43 13.18 -13.22 -8.95
CA ILE A 43 12.55 -12.78 -10.19
C ILE A 43 13.39 -11.72 -10.88
N LYS A 44 13.23 -11.62 -12.18
CA LYS A 44 13.78 -10.59 -13.04
C LYS A 44 12.66 -9.69 -13.51
N VAL A 45 12.81 -8.40 -13.27
CA VAL A 45 11.90 -7.35 -13.74
C VAL A 45 12.54 -6.65 -14.92
N SER A 46 11.86 -6.59 -16.06
CA SER A 46 12.29 -5.83 -17.23
C SER A 46 11.26 -4.77 -17.57
N ILE A 47 11.71 -3.53 -17.70
CA ILE A 47 10.88 -2.35 -18.00
C ILE A 47 11.28 -1.82 -19.37
N PHE A 48 10.34 -1.81 -20.31
CA PHE A 48 10.52 -1.29 -21.65
C PHE A 48 9.79 0.03 -21.77
N LYS A 49 10.53 1.14 -21.92
CA LYS A 49 9.99 2.48 -22.12
C LYS A 49 10.23 2.97 -23.53
N GLN A 50 9.22 3.57 -24.12
CA GLN A 50 9.39 4.24 -25.40
C GLN A 50 10.12 5.58 -25.19
N SER A 51 11.34 5.69 -25.70
CA SER A 51 12.16 6.91 -25.63
C SER A 51 12.01 7.81 -26.87
N ALA A 52 11.62 7.22 -27.99
CA ALA A 52 11.26 7.90 -29.24
C ALA A 52 10.36 6.93 -30.07
N PRO A 53 9.69 7.40 -31.13
CA PRO A 53 8.87 6.53 -31.97
C PRO A 53 9.66 5.30 -32.45
N GLY A 54 9.29 4.10 -31.97
CA GLY A 54 9.92 2.83 -32.32
C GLY A 54 11.22 2.50 -31.56
N ILE A 55 11.71 3.38 -30.66
CA ILE A 55 12.90 3.12 -29.86
C ILE A 55 12.49 2.87 -28.40
N PHE A 56 12.79 1.67 -27.91
CA PHE A 56 12.53 1.29 -26.53
C PHE A 56 13.84 1.24 -25.75
N LYS A 57 13.85 1.91 -24.60
CA LYS A 57 14.91 1.76 -23.59
C LYS A 57 14.49 0.66 -22.62
N LYS A 58 15.37 -0.35 -22.46
CA LYS A 58 15.17 -1.44 -21.52
C LYS A 58 15.95 -1.17 -20.25
N VAL A 59 15.30 -1.35 -19.10
CA VAL A 59 15.92 -1.41 -17.78
C VAL A 59 15.61 -2.77 -17.18
N GLU A 60 16.60 -3.45 -16.63
CA GLU A 60 16.43 -4.74 -15.98
C GLU A 60 17.06 -4.75 -14.60
N TYR A 61 16.43 -5.45 -13.67
CA TYR A 61 16.99 -5.75 -12.35
C TYR A 61 16.41 -7.04 -11.80
N GLU A 62 17.12 -7.64 -10.86
CA GLU A 62 16.66 -8.82 -10.13
C GLU A 62 16.25 -8.43 -8.71
N THR A 63 15.21 -9.09 -8.21
CA THR A 63 14.72 -8.90 -6.84
C THR A 63 14.07 -10.18 -6.32
N LYS A 64 13.66 -10.20 -5.06
CA LYS A 64 12.96 -11.32 -4.44
C LYS A 64 11.52 -10.90 -4.09
N THR A 65 10.56 -11.76 -4.39
CA THR A 65 9.16 -11.57 -4.02
C THR A 65 8.60 -12.84 -3.36
N LYS A 66 7.50 -12.69 -2.59
CA LYS A 66 6.75 -13.86 -2.11
C LYS A 66 6.20 -14.62 -3.30
N LYS A 67 6.03 -15.94 -3.15
CA LYS A 67 5.31 -16.74 -4.15
C LYS A 67 3.91 -16.17 -4.33
N LEU A 68 3.44 -16.09 -5.58
CA LEU A 68 2.09 -15.63 -5.87
C LEU A 68 1.08 -16.66 -5.41
N GLU A 69 0.20 -16.25 -4.51
CA GLU A 69 -0.99 -17.02 -4.16
C GLU A 69 -2.02 -16.96 -5.30
N PHE A 70 -2.86 -17.98 -5.37
CA PHE A 70 -3.90 -18.06 -6.40
C PHE A 70 -4.78 -16.80 -6.39
N GLY A 71 -4.88 -16.12 -7.53
CA GLY A 71 -5.71 -14.93 -7.72
C GLY A 71 -5.12 -13.61 -7.20
N SER A 72 -3.95 -13.61 -6.55
CA SER A 72 -3.36 -12.38 -6.00
C SER A 72 -2.41 -11.68 -6.97
N ILE A 73 -2.65 -10.39 -7.21
CA ILE A 73 -1.73 -9.50 -7.95
C ILE A 73 -0.84 -8.67 -7.00
N ILE A 74 -0.99 -8.86 -5.68
CA ILE A 74 -0.28 -8.09 -4.65
C ILE A 74 1.24 -8.10 -4.83
N PRO A 75 1.88 -9.28 -5.04
CA PRO A 75 3.33 -9.31 -5.23
C PRO A 75 3.78 -8.51 -6.46
N ILE A 76 2.95 -8.43 -7.50
CA ILE A 76 3.28 -7.64 -8.70
C ILE A 76 3.16 -6.15 -8.39
N LYS A 77 2.12 -5.72 -7.66
CA LYS A 77 2.03 -4.33 -7.17
C LYS A 77 3.26 -3.95 -6.35
N THR A 78 3.73 -4.83 -5.48
CA THR A 78 4.97 -4.61 -4.70
C THR A 78 6.18 -4.39 -5.59
N LEU A 79 6.30 -5.13 -6.69
CA LEU A 79 7.38 -4.95 -7.66
C LEU A 79 7.27 -3.62 -8.44
N LEU A 80 6.06 -3.21 -8.78
CA LEU A 80 5.83 -1.90 -9.40
C LEU A 80 6.19 -0.76 -8.44
N LEU A 81 5.89 -0.89 -7.13
CA LEU A 81 6.32 0.07 -6.11
C LEU A 81 7.85 0.14 -5.98
N GLU A 82 8.54 -1.00 -6.06
CA GLU A 82 9.99 -1.04 -6.11
C GLU A 82 10.54 -0.32 -7.35
N ALA A 83 9.90 -0.51 -8.51
CA ALA A 83 10.27 0.19 -9.74
C ALA A 83 10.05 1.71 -9.66
N VAL A 84 8.98 2.15 -8.97
CA VAL A 84 8.75 3.57 -8.62
C VAL A 84 9.87 4.08 -7.73
N ASN A 85 10.20 3.34 -6.67
CA ASN A 85 11.27 3.74 -5.74
C ASN A 85 12.63 3.88 -6.41
N LYS A 86 12.93 3.00 -7.38
CA LYS A 86 14.16 3.06 -8.19
C LYS A 86 14.13 4.16 -9.28
N GLY A 87 13.02 4.91 -9.39
CA GLY A 87 12.86 5.97 -10.38
C GLY A 87 12.63 5.48 -11.81
N HIS A 88 12.30 4.21 -11.98
CA HIS A 88 12.02 3.63 -13.30
C HIS A 88 10.59 3.86 -13.77
N ILE A 89 9.65 4.11 -12.87
CA ILE A 89 8.24 4.40 -13.13
C ILE A 89 7.90 5.75 -12.51
N LYS A 90 7.10 6.56 -13.22
CA LYS A 90 6.69 7.90 -12.79
C LYS A 90 5.18 7.96 -12.52
N GLU A 91 4.77 8.99 -11.81
CA GLU A 91 3.37 9.32 -11.60
C GLU A 91 2.66 9.58 -12.92
N GLY A 92 1.42 9.11 -13.04
CA GLY A 92 0.59 9.25 -14.23
C GLY A 92 0.93 8.28 -15.36
N GLU A 93 1.98 7.45 -15.24
CA GLU A 93 2.30 6.47 -16.27
C GLU A 93 1.26 5.35 -16.33
N LYS A 94 0.89 4.97 -17.55
CA LYS A 94 0.08 3.80 -17.86
C LYS A 94 0.99 2.63 -18.22
N ILE A 95 0.84 1.51 -17.54
CA ILE A 95 1.71 0.35 -17.63
C ILE A 95 0.93 -0.85 -18.14
N VAL A 96 1.49 -1.57 -19.09
CA VAL A 96 1.06 -2.94 -19.43
C VAL A 96 2.01 -3.90 -18.72
N CYS A 97 1.48 -4.65 -17.76
CA CYS A 97 2.26 -5.61 -16.99
C CYS A 97 2.03 -7.02 -17.51
N VAL A 98 3.12 -7.76 -17.73
CA VAL A 98 3.11 -9.15 -18.19
C VAL A 98 3.87 -10.02 -17.20
N GLN A 99 3.23 -11.08 -16.76
CA GLN A 99 3.81 -12.04 -15.85
C GLN A 99 4.03 -13.39 -16.54
N ASP A 100 5.21 -13.95 -16.32
CA ASP A 100 5.58 -15.31 -16.72
C ASP A 100 4.67 -16.34 -16.02
N PRO A 101 4.18 -17.37 -16.76
CA PRO A 101 3.38 -18.46 -16.20
C PRO A 101 4.05 -19.19 -15.04
N ASN A 102 5.37 -19.19 -14.96
CA ASN A 102 6.13 -19.90 -13.92
C ASN A 102 6.18 -19.18 -12.54
N ILE A 103 5.57 -18.00 -12.42
CA ILE A 103 5.59 -17.21 -11.18
C ILE A 103 4.33 -17.43 -10.35
N GLY A 104 3.19 -17.75 -10.98
CA GLY A 104 1.90 -17.85 -10.31
C GLY A 104 1.29 -19.24 -10.30
N ALA A 105 0.60 -19.59 -9.22
CA ALA A 105 -0.17 -20.83 -9.16
C ALA A 105 -1.43 -20.72 -10.03
N GLY A 106 -1.62 -21.65 -10.96
CA GLY A 106 -2.85 -21.80 -11.75
C GLY A 106 -3.01 -20.89 -12.97
N TYR A 107 -2.06 -19.98 -13.25
CA TYR A 107 -2.07 -19.14 -14.45
C TYR A 107 -1.01 -19.60 -15.45
N GLN A 108 -1.37 -19.63 -16.74
CA GLN A 108 -0.41 -19.81 -17.84
C GLN A 108 0.11 -18.48 -18.39
N GLY A 109 0.08 -17.45 -17.59
CA GLY A 109 0.46 -16.07 -17.86
C GLY A 109 -0.64 -15.11 -17.44
N LEU A 110 -0.25 -13.92 -17.04
CA LEU A 110 -1.16 -12.84 -16.64
C LEU A 110 -0.74 -11.55 -17.35
N LEU A 111 -1.72 -10.86 -17.95
CA LEU A 111 -1.53 -9.53 -18.50
C LEU A 111 -2.57 -8.61 -17.87
N PHE A 112 -2.15 -7.46 -17.36
CA PHE A 112 -3.04 -6.44 -16.85
C PHE A 112 -2.50 -5.04 -17.16
N ILE A 113 -3.43 -4.06 -17.15
CA ILE A 113 -3.13 -2.65 -17.35
C ILE A 113 -3.20 -1.99 -15.98
N PHE A 114 -2.23 -1.13 -15.69
CA PHE A 114 -2.15 -0.43 -14.43
C PHE A 114 -1.83 1.05 -14.66
N ASP A 115 -2.65 1.94 -14.08
CA ASP A 115 -2.41 3.38 -14.07
C ASP A 115 -1.73 3.74 -12.73
N VAL A 116 -0.58 4.38 -12.80
CA VAL A 116 0.18 4.82 -11.63
C VAL A 116 -0.41 6.13 -11.12
N ASP A 117 -1.39 6.02 -10.24
CA ASP A 117 -1.97 7.19 -9.59
C ASP A 117 -1.03 7.85 -8.56
N GLU A 118 -1.43 9.01 -8.09
CA GLU A 118 -0.66 9.81 -7.12
C GLU A 118 -0.39 9.05 -5.82
N ILE A 119 -1.38 8.30 -5.32
CA ILE A 119 -1.28 7.56 -4.06
C ILE A 119 -0.27 6.43 -4.19
N PHE A 120 -0.43 5.59 -5.22
CA PHE A 120 0.48 4.50 -5.50
C PHE A 120 1.91 4.99 -5.69
N PHE A 121 2.10 6.06 -6.48
CA PHE A 121 3.41 6.66 -6.70
C PHE A 121 4.05 7.13 -5.39
N LYS A 122 3.32 7.86 -4.55
CA LYS A 122 3.82 8.35 -3.26
C LYS A 122 4.14 7.21 -2.28
N ILE A 123 3.33 6.14 -2.26
CA ILE A 123 3.61 4.95 -1.44
C ILE A 123 4.97 4.35 -1.83
N GLY A 124 5.22 4.18 -3.12
CA GLY A 124 6.50 3.66 -3.64
C GLY A 124 7.67 4.59 -3.35
N GLN A 125 7.51 5.88 -3.64
CA GLN A 125 8.56 6.89 -3.45
C GLN A 125 8.98 7.03 -1.97
N GLN A 126 8.02 6.99 -1.04
CA GLN A 126 8.26 7.14 0.41
C GLN A 126 8.58 5.81 1.11
N LYS A 127 8.66 4.70 0.37
CA LYS A 127 8.92 3.36 0.90
C LYS A 127 7.97 2.99 2.05
N LEU A 128 6.71 3.37 1.93
CA LEU A 128 5.73 3.11 3.00
C LEU A 128 5.46 1.61 3.19
N SER A 129 5.69 0.81 2.16
CA SER A 129 5.42 -0.64 2.16
C SER A 129 6.59 -1.53 2.57
N GLU A 130 7.67 -0.99 3.15
CA GLU A 130 8.84 -1.81 3.52
C GLU A 130 8.53 -2.92 4.53
N HIS A 131 7.65 -2.62 5.52
CA HIS A 131 7.30 -3.55 6.61
C HIS A 131 5.80 -3.88 6.66
N ILE A 132 5.00 -3.21 5.84
CA ILE A 132 3.55 -3.32 5.79
C ILE A 132 3.17 -3.58 4.33
N GLY A 133 2.21 -4.46 4.06
CA GLY A 133 1.74 -4.72 2.71
C GLY A 133 1.24 -3.44 2.02
N SER A 134 1.60 -3.26 0.76
CA SER A 134 1.21 -2.06 -0.01
C SER A 134 -0.31 -1.91 -0.11
N GLU A 135 -1.02 -3.03 -0.23
CA GLU A 135 -2.48 -3.10 -0.28
C GLU A 135 -3.14 -2.61 1.00
N ILE A 136 -2.50 -2.84 2.16
CA ILE A 136 -3.00 -2.38 3.45
C ILE A 136 -2.85 -0.86 3.55
N VAL A 137 -1.68 -0.34 3.17
CA VAL A 137 -1.41 1.10 3.16
C VAL A 137 -2.37 1.82 2.21
N GLU A 138 -2.56 1.27 1.00
CA GLU A 138 -3.47 1.81 -0.01
C GLU A 138 -4.93 1.79 0.48
N ALA A 139 -5.38 0.67 1.07
CA ALA A 139 -6.74 0.52 1.61
C ALA A 139 -7.02 1.54 2.72
N VAL A 140 -6.09 1.71 3.66
CA VAL A 140 -6.22 2.69 4.75
C VAL A 140 -6.25 4.12 4.22
N ILE A 141 -5.40 4.49 3.25
CA ILE A 141 -5.39 5.84 2.67
C ILE A 141 -6.70 6.11 1.93
N ASN A 142 -7.17 5.17 1.12
CA ASN A 142 -8.42 5.32 0.37
C ASN A 142 -9.64 5.45 1.30
N LEU A 143 -9.72 4.62 2.33
CA LEU A 143 -10.79 4.71 3.33
C LEU A 143 -10.73 6.04 4.10
N ALA A 144 -9.54 6.47 4.51
CA ALA A 144 -9.34 7.75 5.18
C ALA A 144 -9.77 8.94 4.29
N LYS A 145 -9.47 8.86 2.99
CA LYS A 145 -9.89 9.86 2.00
C LYS A 145 -11.41 9.94 1.89
N GLU A 146 -12.09 8.81 1.76
CA GLU A 146 -13.56 8.77 1.74
C GLU A 146 -14.16 9.34 3.04
N ILE A 147 -13.64 8.96 4.21
CA ILE A 147 -14.09 9.53 5.49
C ILE A 147 -13.92 11.06 5.51
N GLY A 148 -12.78 11.55 5.02
CA GLY A 148 -12.50 12.99 4.97
C GLY A 148 -13.41 13.76 4.01
N GLU A 149 -13.73 13.17 2.86
CA GLU A 149 -14.59 13.77 1.83
C GLU A 149 -16.08 13.72 2.23
N GLU A 150 -16.57 12.55 2.62
CA GLU A 150 -17.98 12.32 2.91
C GLU A 150 -18.40 12.84 4.30
N GLY A 151 -17.54 12.65 5.30
CA GLY A 151 -17.92 12.84 6.70
C GLY A 151 -19.01 11.86 7.14
N ARG A 152 -19.79 12.23 8.15
CA ARG A 152 -20.95 11.46 8.61
C ARG A 152 -22.03 12.41 9.12
N GLU A 153 -23.28 12.18 8.73
CA GLU A 153 -24.44 13.00 9.16
C GLU A 153 -24.23 14.51 8.98
N GLY A 154 -23.58 14.89 7.86
CA GLY A 154 -23.30 16.29 7.54
C GLY A 154 -22.14 16.91 8.32
N ARG A 155 -21.41 16.12 9.13
CA ARG A 155 -20.26 16.58 9.92
C ARG A 155 -18.97 15.96 9.40
N LYS A 156 -17.89 16.74 9.43
CA LYS A 156 -16.54 16.20 9.19
C LYS A 156 -16.13 15.34 10.36
N ILE A 157 -15.42 14.26 10.06
CA ILE A 157 -14.92 13.29 11.04
C ILE A 157 -13.41 13.39 11.09
N GLY A 158 -12.86 13.49 12.30
CA GLY A 158 -11.44 13.41 12.57
C GLY A 158 -11.08 12.05 13.18
N THR A 159 -10.35 11.23 12.46
CA THR A 159 -9.92 9.91 12.94
C THR A 159 -8.47 9.65 12.61
N ALA A 160 -7.91 8.56 13.15
CA ALA A 160 -6.57 8.09 12.81
C ALA A 160 -6.55 6.56 12.68
N PHE A 161 -5.74 6.10 11.75
CA PHE A 161 -5.44 4.69 11.55
C PHE A 161 -3.94 4.49 11.78
N ILE A 162 -3.57 3.61 12.71
CA ILE A 162 -2.19 3.24 12.99
C ILE A 162 -1.96 1.83 12.49
N VAL A 163 -1.03 1.67 11.56
CA VAL A 163 -0.65 0.36 11.03
C VAL A 163 0.76 0.04 11.52
N GLY A 164 0.90 -1.06 12.23
CA GLY A 164 2.20 -1.46 12.78
C GLY A 164 2.11 -2.69 13.68
N ASP A 165 3.27 -3.19 14.13
CA ASP A 165 3.35 -4.33 15.02
C ASP A 165 2.71 -4.01 16.37
N PRO A 166 1.68 -4.76 16.80
CA PRO A 166 1.06 -4.57 18.11
C PRO A 166 2.05 -4.67 19.30
N GLN A 167 3.12 -5.46 19.16
CA GLN A 167 4.14 -5.58 20.22
C GLN A 167 4.92 -4.28 20.43
N GLU A 168 5.19 -3.54 19.34
CA GLU A 168 5.84 -2.23 19.44
C GLU A 168 4.86 -1.15 19.92
N LEU A 169 3.59 -1.24 19.50
CA LEU A 169 2.58 -0.21 19.73
C LEU A 169 2.01 -0.23 21.15
N ASN A 170 1.75 -1.42 21.74
CA ASN A 170 0.96 -1.60 22.95
C ASN A 170 1.45 -0.76 24.14
N LYS A 171 2.75 -0.51 24.29
CA LYS A 171 3.33 0.31 25.35
C LYS A 171 2.93 1.80 25.29
N HIS A 172 2.43 2.25 24.14
CA HIS A 172 2.01 3.62 23.89
C HIS A 172 0.50 3.76 23.69
N LEU A 173 -0.26 2.71 23.93
CA LEU A 173 -1.69 2.67 23.66
C LEU A 173 -2.50 2.42 24.94
N LYS A 174 -3.61 3.16 25.06
CA LYS A 174 -4.62 2.96 26.12
C LYS A 174 -6.00 2.88 25.49
N GLN A 175 -6.74 1.81 25.78
CA GLN A 175 -8.12 1.69 25.34
C GLN A 175 -8.98 2.69 26.12
N MET A 176 -9.67 3.60 25.41
CA MET A 176 -10.53 4.62 26.02
C MET A 176 -11.96 4.14 26.22
N ILE A 177 -12.47 3.36 25.31
CA ILE A 177 -13.83 2.85 25.26
C ILE A 177 -13.79 1.34 25.04
N ILE A 178 -14.94 0.66 25.18
CA ILE A 178 -15.04 -0.76 24.85
C ILE A 178 -14.60 -0.96 23.40
N ASN A 179 -13.57 -1.80 23.19
CA ASN A 179 -13.08 -2.12 21.88
C ASN A 179 -14.10 -2.99 21.11
N PRO A 180 -14.67 -2.48 19.99
CA PRO A 180 -15.67 -3.24 19.24
C PRO A 180 -15.08 -4.48 18.53
N PHE A 181 -13.76 -4.57 18.43
CA PHE A 181 -13.03 -5.68 17.78
C PHE A 181 -12.42 -6.66 18.78
N TYR A 182 -12.74 -6.52 20.08
CA TYR A 182 -12.17 -7.35 21.12
C TYR A 182 -12.71 -8.78 21.04
N ASN A 183 -11.80 -9.75 21.08
CA ASN A 183 -12.10 -11.18 21.15
C ASN A 183 -12.96 -11.76 20.01
N LEU A 184 -12.90 -11.16 18.82
CA LEU A 184 -13.52 -11.73 17.62
C LEU A 184 -12.72 -12.95 17.16
N THR A 185 -13.43 -14.04 16.84
CA THR A 185 -12.84 -15.28 16.33
C THR A 185 -12.22 -15.05 14.95
N ASP A 186 -12.98 -14.38 14.08
CA ASP A 186 -12.52 -13.96 12.78
C ASP A 186 -12.17 -12.47 12.87
N LYS A 187 -10.88 -12.17 12.78
CA LYS A 187 -10.41 -10.79 12.83
C LYS A 187 -10.71 -10.07 11.51
N PRO A 188 -11.48 -8.97 11.57
CA PRO A 188 -11.84 -8.21 10.38
C PRO A 188 -10.60 -7.55 9.76
N LYS A 189 -10.51 -7.56 8.43
CA LYS A 189 -9.40 -6.94 7.70
C LYS A 189 -9.82 -5.59 7.13
N ILE A 190 -8.91 -4.63 7.20
CA ILE A 190 -9.11 -3.28 6.63
C ILE A 190 -9.34 -3.29 5.11
N THR A 191 -8.91 -4.35 4.45
CA THR A 191 -9.06 -4.56 3.00
C THR A 191 -10.42 -5.16 2.62
N ASP A 192 -11.24 -5.56 3.59
CA ASP A 192 -12.55 -6.13 3.35
C ASP A 192 -13.55 -5.02 2.96
N PRO A 193 -14.10 -5.03 1.74
CA PRO A 193 -15.04 -4.02 1.29
C PRO A 193 -16.34 -4.00 2.08
N ASP A 194 -16.78 -5.14 2.62
CA ASP A 194 -18.04 -5.26 3.36
C ASP A 194 -17.97 -4.58 4.74
N LEU A 195 -16.76 -4.38 5.28
CA LEU A 195 -16.53 -3.70 6.56
C LEU A 195 -16.44 -2.18 6.45
N LYS A 196 -16.36 -1.64 5.26
CA LYS A 196 -16.10 -0.22 5.00
C LYS A 196 -17.08 0.71 5.74
N GLU A 197 -18.38 0.46 5.61
CA GLU A 197 -19.40 1.27 6.29
C GLU A 197 -19.35 1.11 7.82
N THR A 198 -19.05 -0.09 8.31
CA THR A 198 -18.85 -0.33 9.74
C THR A 198 -17.68 0.48 10.27
N ILE A 199 -16.56 0.49 9.57
CA ILE A 199 -15.37 1.27 9.97
C ILE A 199 -15.67 2.77 9.94
N LYS A 200 -16.38 3.27 8.92
CA LYS A 200 -16.81 4.68 8.85
C LYS A 200 -17.70 5.06 10.04
N ASN A 201 -18.57 4.17 10.50
CA ASN A 201 -19.38 4.40 11.70
C ASN A 201 -18.51 4.48 12.96
N PHE A 202 -17.58 3.56 13.16
CA PHE A 202 -16.66 3.61 14.29
C PHE A 202 -15.63 4.72 14.22
N ALA A 203 -15.36 5.29 13.04
CA ALA A 203 -14.47 6.44 12.88
C ALA A 203 -14.99 7.72 13.59
N GLN A 204 -16.25 7.76 13.98
CA GLN A 204 -16.84 8.83 14.80
C GLN A 204 -16.42 8.76 16.28
N LEU A 205 -15.87 7.63 16.72
CA LEU A 205 -15.38 7.47 18.07
C LEU A 205 -14.05 8.23 18.24
N ASP A 206 -13.87 8.82 19.43
CA ASP A 206 -12.56 9.36 19.77
C ASP A 206 -11.51 8.28 19.84
N GLY A 207 -10.26 8.65 19.50
CA GLY A 207 -9.14 7.72 19.44
C GLY A 207 -8.75 7.31 18.02
N ALA A 208 -8.00 6.23 17.93
CA ALA A 208 -7.46 5.70 16.70
C ALA A 208 -7.89 4.24 16.50
N PHE A 209 -7.86 3.81 15.23
CA PHE A 209 -7.85 2.39 14.87
C PHE A 209 -6.42 1.88 14.92
N ILE A 210 -6.25 0.69 15.47
CA ILE A 210 -4.98 -0.04 15.47
C ILE A 210 -5.12 -1.24 14.54
N ILE A 211 -4.20 -1.35 13.60
CA ILE A 211 -4.20 -2.36 12.55
C ILE A 211 -2.82 -3.02 12.54
N ASN A 212 -2.78 -4.34 12.47
CA ASN A 212 -1.51 -5.07 12.38
C ASN A 212 -0.95 -5.06 10.94
N PRO A 213 0.31 -5.49 10.72
CA PRO A 213 0.92 -5.52 9.39
C PRO A 213 0.21 -6.43 8.39
N GLU A 214 -0.61 -7.37 8.84
CA GLU A 214 -1.44 -8.28 8.04
C GLU A 214 -2.80 -7.67 7.65
N GLY A 215 -3.08 -6.44 8.12
CA GLY A 215 -4.31 -5.69 7.84
C GLY A 215 -5.48 -6.02 8.76
N GLU A 216 -5.28 -6.81 9.81
CA GLU A 216 -6.32 -7.11 10.78
C GLU A 216 -6.55 -5.90 11.71
N ILE A 217 -7.80 -5.55 11.93
CA ILE A 217 -8.18 -4.48 12.84
C ILE A 217 -8.16 -5.02 14.27
N ILE A 218 -7.25 -4.50 15.07
CA ILE A 218 -7.04 -4.93 16.45
C ILE A 218 -7.95 -4.17 17.41
N SER A 219 -8.09 -2.85 17.21
CA SER A 219 -8.94 -2.03 18.05
C SER A 219 -9.40 -0.75 17.36
N ALA A 220 -10.48 -0.16 17.91
CA ALA A 220 -10.90 1.21 17.66
C ALA A 220 -11.11 1.96 18.98
N GLY A 221 -11.15 3.29 18.92
CA GLY A 221 -11.28 4.10 20.12
C GLY A 221 -10.09 4.01 21.07
N THR A 222 -8.90 3.88 20.50
CA THR A 222 -7.64 3.73 21.25
C THR A 222 -6.91 5.05 21.36
N TYR A 223 -6.54 5.44 22.58
CA TYR A 223 -5.75 6.64 22.85
C TYR A 223 -4.26 6.35 22.66
N ILE A 224 -3.55 7.31 22.06
CA ILE A 224 -2.10 7.27 21.91
C ILE A 224 -1.49 8.03 23.08
N ASP A 225 -0.94 7.29 24.05
CA ASP A 225 -0.32 7.80 25.26
C ASP A 225 1.19 7.93 25.03
N ILE A 226 1.59 9.07 24.50
CA ILE A 226 2.98 9.33 24.13
C ILE A 226 3.33 10.80 24.40
N ASP A 227 4.56 11.04 24.89
CA ASP A 227 5.06 12.39 25.04
C ASP A 227 5.39 13.01 23.67
N THR A 228 4.90 14.23 23.48
CA THR A 228 5.12 15.02 22.25
C THR A 228 5.99 16.25 22.46
N ALA A 229 6.58 16.44 23.66
CA ALA A 229 7.32 17.65 24.00
C ALA A 229 8.57 17.87 23.12
N GLU A 230 9.27 16.78 22.80
CA GLU A 230 10.49 16.82 21.96
C GLU A 230 10.21 16.55 20.46
N LEU A 231 8.95 16.62 20.05
CA LEU A 231 8.59 16.38 18.66
C LEU A 231 8.72 17.68 17.85
N GLU A 232 9.66 17.71 16.93
CA GLU A 232 9.72 18.74 15.88
C GLU A 232 8.62 18.46 14.84
N PHE A 233 7.50 19.15 14.97
CA PHE A 233 6.36 18.99 14.08
C PHE A 233 5.77 20.35 13.73
N PRO A 234 5.31 20.60 12.49
CA PRO A 234 4.82 21.91 12.08
C PRO A 234 3.68 22.43 12.97
N ASP A 235 3.60 23.74 13.14
CA ASP A 235 2.52 24.40 13.87
C ASP A 235 1.18 24.26 13.15
N GLY A 236 0.09 24.44 13.90
CA GLY A 236 -1.27 24.38 13.36
C GLY A 236 -1.87 22.98 13.29
N PHE A 237 -1.16 21.95 13.72
CA PHE A 237 -1.69 20.60 13.83
C PHE A 237 -2.15 20.31 15.28
N GLY A 238 -3.35 19.71 15.39
CA GLY A 238 -3.93 19.32 16.69
C GLY A 238 -3.23 18.10 17.30
N THR A 239 -3.63 17.80 18.54
CA THR A 239 -3.06 16.72 19.38
C THR A 239 -3.00 15.38 18.65
N LYS A 240 -4.08 14.97 17.94
CA LYS A 240 -4.15 13.70 17.21
C LYS A 240 -3.00 13.55 16.20
N HIS A 241 -2.69 14.60 15.43
CA HIS A 241 -1.57 14.58 14.48
C HIS A 241 -0.22 14.47 15.19
N ARG A 242 -0.04 15.24 16.27
CA ARG A 242 1.21 15.26 17.03
C ARG A 242 1.48 13.93 17.71
N SER A 243 0.47 13.33 18.37
CA SER A 243 0.59 12.00 18.99
C SER A 243 0.88 10.91 17.95
N CYS A 244 0.20 10.93 16.79
CA CYS A 244 0.48 10.02 15.69
C CYS A 244 1.91 10.18 15.14
N ALA A 245 2.39 11.43 14.99
CA ALA A 245 3.76 11.69 14.56
C ALA A 245 4.78 11.19 15.57
N ALA A 246 4.58 11.48 16.86
CA ALA A 246 5.45 10.97 17.92
C ALA A 246 5.51 9.43 17.95
N LEU A 247 4.37 8.77 17.79
CA LEU A 247 4.29 7.31 17.74
C LEU A 247 5.08 6.76 16.55
N THR A 248 4.90 7.31 15.34
CA THR A 248 5.65 6.87 14.15
C THR A 248 7.14 7.21 14.20
N LYS A 249 7.58 8.13 15.06
CA LYS A 249 9.00 8.43 15.34
C LYS A 249 9.64 7.35 16.21
N GLN A 250 8.87 6.77 17.12
CA GLN A 250 9.36 5.79 18.11
C GLN A 250 9.14 4.32 17.69
N THR A 251 8.35 4.09 16.63
CA THR A 251 7.99 2.76 16.15
C THR A 251 8.12 2.67 14.63
N ASN A 252 8.11 1.45 14.09
CA ASN A 252 8.09 1.22 12.64
C ASN A 252 6.67 1.35 12.03
N SER A 253 5.76 2.05 12.70
CA SER A 253 4.39 2.21 12.27
C SER A 253 4.20 3.30 11.21
N ILE A 254 3.05 3.23 10.55
CA ILE A 254 2.51 4.28 9.69
C ILE A 254 1.22 4.78 10.35
N ALA A 255 1.03 6.09 10.36
CA ALA A 255 -0.23 6.68 10.80
C ALA A 255 -0.90 7.44 9.66
N VAL A 256 -2.19 7.18 9.43
CA VAL A 256 -3.01 7.91 8.48
C VAL A 256 -4.04 8.70 9.27
N VAL A 257 -3.96 10.02 9.22
CA VAL A 257 -4.78 10.93 10.03
C VAL A 257 -5.72 11.74 9.14
N VAL A 258 -7.00 11.72 9.48
CA VAL A 258 -8.05 12.54 8.86
C VAL A 258 -8.30 13.76 9.75
N SER A 259 -8.18 14.94 9.17
CA SER A 259 -8.43 16.20 9.87
C SER A 259 -9.93 16.45 10.01
N GLU A 260 -10.43 16.63 11.24
CA GLU A 260 -11.82 16.94 11.51
C GLU A 260 -12.29 18.26 10.88
N THR A 261 -11.43 19.29 10.87
CA THR A 261 -11.79 20.61 10.38
C THR A 261 -11.82 20.70 8.85
N ALA A 262 -10.89 20.02 8.17
CA ALA A 262 -10.68 20.17 6.73
C ALA A 262 -10.97 18.90 5.91
N GLY A 263 -11.19 17.75 6.56
CA GLY A 263 -11.30 16.44 5.88
C GLY A 263 -10.01 15.98 5.17
N ARG A 264 -8.92 16.73 5.33
CA ARG A 264 -7.65 16.42 4.65
C ARG A 264 -6.95 15.24 5.30
N VAL A 265 -6.40 14.36 4.49
CA VAL A 265 -5.67 13.19 4.94
C VAL A 265 -4.15 13.46 4.96
N ARG A 266 -3.48 13.00 6.01
CA ARG A 266 -2.04 13.03 6.16
C ARG A 266 -1.53 11.65 6.50
N VAL A 267 -0.51 11.21 5.79
CA VAL A 267 0.24 9.99 6.13
C VAL A 267 1.51 10.39 6.84
N LEU A 268 1.72 9.81 8.02
CA LEU A 268 2.87 10.10 8.89
C LEU A 268 3.75 8.85 8.96
N LYS A 269 5.04 9.05 8.84
CA LYS A 269 6.09 8.04 9.04
C LYS A 269 7.31 8.71 9.65
N GLN A 270 7.95 8.03 10.59
CA GLN A 270 9.19 8.52 11.24
C GLN A 270 9.08 9.96 11.77
N GLY A 271 7.94 10.30 12.38
CA GLY A 271 7.68 11.61 12.97
C GLY A 271 7.37 12.73 11.98
N ARG A 272 7.21 12.44 10.69
CA ARG A 272 7.05 13.45 9.63
C ARG A 272 5.83 13.17 8.76
N ILE A 273 5.32 14.21 8.10
CA ILE A 273 4.29 14.07 7.07
C ILE A 273 4.96 13.57 5.80
N SER A 274 4.66 12.33 5.41
CA SER A 274 5.19 11.69 4.20
C SER A 274 4.29 11.94 2.99
N ILE A 275 2.95 11.86 3.16
CA ILE A 275 1.98 12.11 2.09
C ILE A 275 0.91 13.08 2.57
N LYS A 276 0.47 13.96 1.67
CA LYS A 276 -0.70 14.84 1.79
C LYS A 276 -1.69 14.45 0.70
N VAL A 277 -2.93 14.10 1.09
CA VAL A 277 -4.03 13.76 0.20
C VAL A 277 -5.19 14.72 0.41
#